data_74fc0f2f4f5dc79c69bff9209dd112e7
#
_entry.id   74fc0f2f4f5dc79c69bff9209dd112e7
#
_cell.length_a   1.000
_cell.length_b   1.000
_cell.length_c   1.000
_cell.angle_alpha   90.00
_cell.angle_beta   90.00
_cell.angle_gamma   90.00
#
_symmetry.space_group_name_H-M   'P 1'
#
loop_
_entity.id
_entity.type
_entity.pdbx_description
1 polymer ?
#
loop_
_entity_poly.entity_id
_entity_poly.type
_entity_poly.pdbx_seq_one_letter_code
_entity_poly.pdbx_strand_id
1 'polypeptide(L)'
;MITIHDRYVNNELLQFISRPQYDTSCSMSSLTAIINYLYSDQIGIKTTKEWAEEIETHSPDINMAPGNQTVLEWFRMVVDKYNLKGNCGYFIKDEDVDWDNNPEVISKLKQAVRCRNQALIYHMSNHYNIIAGYFENSQNPDDAYNNKAKLERWIVLGEHSDFNPIPKIIQKLIMKLPSKIMSEDAKNLLMERAGSPPIWCRRWGSIRNDLISTPNHCIMSFRRE
;
A
#
# COMPACT_ATOMS: atom_id res chain seq x y z
N MET A 1 19.54 -15.88 25.38
CA MET A 1 19.29 -15.92 23.90
C MET A 1 18.72 -14.58 23.51
N ILE A 2 19.38 -13.84 22.62
CA ILE A 2 18.86 -12.55 22.13
C ILE A 2 17.70 -12.85 21.20
N THR A 3 16.52 -12.32 21.51
CA THR A 3 15.35 -12.44 20.64
C THR A 3 15.37 -11.31 19.62
N ILE A 4 15.47 -11.65 18.35
CA ILE A 4 15.32 -10.70 17.25
C ILE A 4 13.83 -10.63 16.95
N HIS A 5 13.27 -9.44 17.04
CA HIS A 5 11.87 -9.21 16.65
C HIS A 5 11.68 -9.48 15.16
N ASP A 6 10.50 -9.96 14.82
CA ASP A 6 10.18 -10.37 13.44
C ASP A 6 10.13 -9.15 12.50
N ARG A 7 10.85 -9.25 11.38
CA ARG A 7 10.90 -8.21 10.37
C ARG A 7 11.13 -8.80 8.99
N TYR A 8 10.53 -8.18 8.00
CA TYR A 8 10.71 -8.56 6.61
C TYR A 8 10.41 -7.38 5.69
N VAL A 9 11.22 -7.22 4.65
CA VAL A 9 10.97 -6.28 3.54
C VAL A 9 11.17 -7.03 2.23
N ASN A 10 10.20 -6.93 1.35
CA ASN A 10 10.25 -7.52 0.02
C ASN A 10 11.01 -6.56 -0.92
N ASN A 11 12.33 -6.70 -0.95
CA ASN A 11 13.21 -5.87 -1.77
C ASN A 11 12.96 -6.07 -3.28
N GLU A 12 12.50 -7.24 -3.69
CA GLU A 12 12.17 -7.52 -5.08
C GLU A 12 10.94 -6.72 -5.52
N LEU A 13 9.87 -6.74 -4.73
CA LEU A 13 8.68 -5.91 -4.99
C LEU A 13 9.00 -4.41 -5.00
N LEU A 14 9.89 -3.96 -4.11
CA LEU A 14 10.30 -2.54 -4.05
C LEU A 14 10.96 -2.06 -5.35
N GLN A 15 11.62 -2.92 -6.10
CA GLN A 15 12.26 -2.56 -7.37
C GLN A 15 11.24 -2.19 -8.45
N PHE A 16 10.00 -2.66 -8.34
CA PHE A 16 8.94 -2.36 -9.29
C PHE A 16 8.12 -1.10 -8.95
N ILE A 17 8.38 -0.49 -7.79
CA ILE A 17 7.70 0.75 -7.41
C ILE A 17 8.28 1.91 -8.19
N SER A 18 7.55 2.38 -9.21
CA SER A 18 7.96 3.51 -10.03
C SER A 18 7.70 4.84 -9.33
N ARG A 19 8.60 5.80 -9.55
CA ARG A 19 8.43 7.20 -9.16
C ARG A 19 8.95 8.10 -10.29
N PRO A 20 8.24 9.17 -10.62
CA PRO A 20 6.92 9.56 -10.09
C PRO A 20 5.81 8.58 -10.49
N GLN A 21 4.67 8.67 -9.81
CA GLN A 21 3.47 7.97 -10.27
C GLN A 21 3.05 8.51 -11.63
N TYR A 22 2.37 7.67 -12.41
CA TYR A 22 1.82 8.08 -13.70
C TYR A 22 0.61 8.98 -13.48
N ASP A 23 0.73 10.26 -13.88
CA ASP A 23 -0.31 11.27 -13.72
C ASP A 23 -0.89 11.31 -12.28
N THR A 24 -2.20 11.34 -12.12
CA THR A 24 -2.89 11.28 -10.81
C THR A 24 -3.23 9.85 -10.37
N SER A 25 -2.83 8.82 -11.15
CA SER A 25 -3.25 7.44 -10.95
C SER A 25 -2.31 6.64 -10.05
N CYS A 26 -2.42 6.80 -8.73
CA CYS A 26 -1.74 5.93 -7.77
C CYS A 26 -2.23 4.47 -7.85
N SER A 27 -3.49 4.25 -8.20
CA SER A 27 -4.07 2.91 -8.40
C SER A 27 -3.41 2.16 -9.54
N MET A 28 -3.28 2.82 -10.71
CA MET A 28 -2.63 2.23 -11.88
C MET A 28 -1.14 2.01 -11.62
N SER A 29 -0.46 2.96 -10.97
CA SER A 29 0.96 2.81 -10.62
C SER A 29 1.18 1.64 -9.66
N SER A 30 0.32 1.48 -8.66
CA SER A 30 0.39 0.35 -7.74
C SER A 30 0.09 -0.98 -8.43
N LEU A 31 -0.92 -1.01 -9.30
CA LEU A 31 -1.26 -2.21 -10.07
C LEU A 31 -0.13 -2.60 -11.03
N THR A 32 0.47 -1.63 -11.73
CA THR A 32 1.64 -1.84 -12.59
C THR A 32 2.78 -2.53 -11.85
N ALA A 33 3.14 -2.02 -10.68
CA ALA A 33 4.21 -2.60 -9.87
C ALA A 33 3.89 -4.06 -9.49
N ILE A 34 2.64 -4.35 -9.15
CA ILE A 34 2.21 -5.71 -8.80
C ILE A 34 2.24 -6.65 -10.02
N ILE A 35 1.72 -6.21 -11.17
CA ILE A 35 1.73 -7.03 -12.38
C ILE A 35 3.18 -7.33 -12.80
N ASN A 36 4.04 -6.31 -12.81
CA ASN A 36 5.45 -6.50 -13.13
C ASN A 36 6.15 -7.43 -12.12
N TYR A 37 5.86 -7.27 -10.82
CA TYR A 37 6.43 -8.16 -9.80
C TYR A 37 6.00 -9.62 -9.98
N LEU A 38 4.71 -9.86 -10.25
CA LEU A 38 4.17 -11.21 -10.32
C LEU A 38 4.45 -11.91 -11.64
N TYR A 39 4.58 -11.17 -12.76
CA TYR A 39 4.54 -11.75 -14.09
C TYR A 39 5.61 -11.27 -15.06
N SER A 40 6.57 -10.46 -14.64
CA SER A 40 7.62 -9.94 -15.55
C SER A 40 8.42 -11.03 -16.26
N ASP A 41 8.53 -12.20 -15.66
CA ASP A 41 9.18 -13.39 -16.27
C ASP A 41 8.36 -14.01 -17.42
N GLN A 42 7.06 -13.74 -17.50
CA GLN A 42 6.17 -14.29 -18.53
C GLN A 42 5.83 -13.27 -19.62
N ILE A 43 5.62 -12.00 -19.26
CA ILE A 43 5.11 -10.98 -20.18
C ILE A 43 6.03 -9.76 -20.31
N GLY A 44 7.19 -9.78 -19.65
CA GLY A 44 8.12 -8.65 -19.61
C GLY A 44 7.66 -7.54 -18.64
N ILE A 45 8.53 -6.54 -18.49
CA ILE A 45 8.25 -5.36 -17.68
C ILE A 45 7.60 -4.31 -18.58
N LYS A 46 6.49 -3.72 -18.13
CA LYS A 46 5.82 -2.62 -18.79
C LYS A 46 5.73 -1.40 -17.88
N THR A 47 5.76 -0.23 -18.48
CA THR A 47 5.54 1.05 -17.79
C THR A 47 4.07 1.18 -17.40
N THR A 48 3.77 2.07 -16.45
CA THR A 48 2.39 2.39 -16.08
C THR A 48 1.60 2.96 -17.27
N LYS A 49 2.27 3.74 -18.14
CA LYS A 49 1.65 4.26 -19.35
C LYS A 49 1.21 3.14 -20.30
N GLU A 50 2.07 2.16 -20.55
CA GLU A 50 1.74 1.02 -21.43
C GLU A 50 0.57 0.20 -20.86
N TRP A 51 0.54 -0.05 -19.55
CA TRP A 51 -0.60 -0.71 -18.91
C TRP A 51 -1.87 0.13 -18.97
N ALA A 52 -1.75 1.45 -18.75
CA ALA A 52 -2.88 2.36 -18.85
C ALA A 52 -3.50 2.33 -20.24
N GLU A 53 -2.69 2.47 -21.30
CA GLU A 53 -3.12 2.41 -22.69
C GLU A 53 -3.80 1.06 -23.03
N GLU A 54 -3.28 -0.05 -22.52
CA GLU A 54 -3.88 -1.37 -22.74
C GLU A 54 -5.23 -1.55 -22.05
N ILE A 55 -5.39 -1.00 -20.85
CA ILE A 55 -6.61 -1.11 -20.06
C ILE A 55 -7.66 -0.08 -20.55
N GLU A 56 -7.23 1.12 -20.97
CA GLU A 56 -8.10 2.21 -21.45
C GLU A 56 -8.93 1.79 -22.66
N THR A 57 -8.41 0.95 -23.54
CA THR A 57 -9.18 0.40 -24.67
C THR A 57 -10.45 -0.35 -24.22
N HIS A 58 -10.51 -0.77 -22.95
CA HIS A 58 -11.59 -1.56 -22.40
C HIS A 58 -12.30 -0.88 -21.20
N SER A 59 -11.71 0.18 -20.67
CA SER A 59 -12.21 0.93 -19.51
C SER A 59 -11.80 2.40 -19.62
N PRO A 60 -12.63 3.26 -20.22
CA PRO A 60 -12.26 4.65 -20.56
C PRO A 60 -12.04 5.59 -19.35
N ASP A 61 -12.30 5.14 -18.14
CA ASP A 61 -12.28 5.99 -16.93
C ASP A 61 -10.99 5.89 -16.10
N ILE A 62 -9.85 5.59 -16.73
CA ILE A 62 -8.55 5.43 -16.04
C ILE A 62 -8.13 6.69 -15.26
N ASN A 63 -8.53 7.87 -15.74
CA ASN A 63 -8.19 9.17 -15.14
C ASN A 63 -9.14 9.57 -13.98
N MET A 64 -10.18 8.80 -13.71
CA MET A 64 -11.01 8.99 -12.54
C MET A 64 -10.44 8.18 -11.37
N ALA A 65 -10.64 8.62 -10.14
CA ALA A 65 -10.23 7.84 -8.96
C ALA A 65 -11.01 6.50 -8.96
N PRO A 66 -10.41 5.39 -9.41
CA PRO A 66 -11.14 4.13 -9.55
C PRO A 66 -11.48 3.60 -8.17
N GLY A 67 -12.66 2.99 -8.06
CA GLY A 67 -13.01 2.21 -6.88
C GLY A 67 -12.15 0.95 -6.76
N ASN A 68 -12.11 0.37 -5.58
CA ASN A 68 -11.35 -0.87 -5.32
C ASN A 68 -11.73 -2.00 -6.28
N GLN A 69 -13.02 -2.14 -6.59
CA GLN A 69 -13.52 -3.16 -7.49
C GLN A 69 -12.93 -3.00 -8.90
N THR A 70 -12.81 -1.77 -9.39
CA THR A 70 -12.22 -1.47 -10.70
C THR A 70 -10.74 -1.89 -10.77
N VAL A 71 -9.97 -1.67 -9.69
CA VAL A 71 -8.57 -2.12 -9.64
C VAL A 71 -8.46 -3.64 -9.72
N LEU A 72 -9.37 -4.37 -9.04
CA LEU A 72 -9.43 -5.82 -9.12
C LEU A 72 -9.83 -6.30 -10.52
N GLU A 73 -10.75 -5.61 -11.18
CA GLU A 73 -11.18 -5.90 -12.55
C GLU A 73 -10.04 -5.69 -13.55
N TRP A 74 -9.29 -4.61 -13.45
CA TRP A 74 -8.11 -4.37 -14.28
C TRP A 74 -7.08 -5.49 -14.18
N PHE A 75 -6.83 -5.99 -12.96
CA PHE A 75 -5.94 -7.14 -12.80
C PHE A 75 -6.47 -8.37 -13.53
N ARG A 76 -7.77 -8.69 -13.39
CA ARG A 76 -8.38 -9.83 -14.08
C ARG A 76 -8.30 -9.69 -15.61
N MET A 77 -8.55 -8.49 -16.13
CA MET A 77 -8.42 -8.21 -17.57
C MET A 77 -7.00 -8.52 -18.08
N VAL A 78 -5.96 -8.16 -17.32
CA VAL A 78 -4.57 -8.47 -17.68
C VAL A 78 -4.33 -9.99 -17.63
N VAL A 79 -4.75 -10.65 -16.56
CA VAL A 79 -4.62 -12.10 -16.38
C VAL A 79 -5.28 -12.84 -17.55
N ASP A 80 -6.50 -12.47 -17.92
CA ASP A 80 -7.26 -13.07 -19.01
C ASP A 80 -6.61 -12.79 -20.38
N LYS A 81 -6.24 -11.53 -20.64
CA LYS A 81 -5.63 -11.10 -21.91
C LYS A 81 -4.35 -11.86 -22.24
N TYR A 82 -3.52 -12.10 -21.23
CA TYR A 82 -2.24 -12.78 -21.39
C TYR A 82 -2.30 -14.28 -21.06
N ASN A 83 -3.49 -14.82 -20.83
CA ASN A 83 -3.71 -16.23 -20.45
C ASN A 83 -2.81 -16.65 -19.27
N LEU A 84 -2.71 -15.77 -18.28
CA LEU A 84 -1.94 -16.00 -17.06
C LEU A 84 -2.79 -16.77 -16.03
N LYS A 85 -2.13 -17.33 -15.03
CA LYS A 85 -2.80 -17.96 -13.89
C LYS A 85 -2.68 -17.03 -12.69
N GLY A 86 -3.82 -16.58 -12.16
CA GLY A 86 -3.81 -15.71 -11.00
C GLY A 86 -5.21 -15.34 -10.52
N ASN A 87 -5.27 -14.86 -9.31
CA ASN A 87 -6.50 -14.35 -8.71
C ASN A 87 -6.27 -13.07 -7.92
N CYS A 88 -7.34 -12.34 -7.66
CA CYS A 88 -7.32 -11.15 -6.82
C CYS A 88 -8.64 -11.01 -6.06
N GLY A 89 -8.57 -10.30 -4.95
CA GLY A 89 -9.75 -10.03 -4.12
C GLY A 89 -9.41 -9.20 -2.90
N TYR A 90 -10.38 -8.97 -2.05
CA TYR A 90 -10.16 -8.33 -0.77
C TYR A 90 -9.43 -9.30 0.16
N PHE A 91 -8.31 -8.84 0.73
CA PHE A 91 -7.57 -9.54 1.77
C PHE A 91 -8.11 -9.19 3.16
N ILE A 92 -8.40 -7.91 3.36
CA ILE A 92 -9.06 -7.38 4.55
C ILE A 92 -10.02 -6.29 4.08
N LYS A 93 -11.30 -6.45 4.41
CA LYS A 93 -12.35 -5.45 4.28
C LYS A 93 -13.09 -5.38 5.62
N ASP A 94 -13.55 -4.20 6.01
CA ASP A 94 -14.13 -3.93 7.32
C ASP A 94 -15.23 -4.92 7.74
N GLU A 95 -16.11 -5.25 6.82
CA GLU A 95 -17.28 -6.10 7.07
C GLU A 95 -16.94 -7.55 7.45
N ASP A 96 -15.70 -7.99 7.19
CA ASP A 96 -15.32 -9.40 7.25
C ASP A 96 -14.43 -9.76 8.46
N VAL A 97 -14.08 -8.78 9.31
CA VAL A 97 -13.07 -9.01 10.35
C VAL A 97 -13.59 -8.73 11.75
N ASP A 98 -13.69 -9.78 12.55
CA ASP A 98 -13.78 -9.64 14.00
C ASP A 98 -12.42 -9.21 14.56
N TRP A 99 -12.21 -7.91 14.62
CA TRP A 99 -10.96 -7.29 15.01
C TRP A 99 -10.56 -7.56 16.47
N ASP A 100 -11.53 -7.75 17.33
CA ASP A 100 -11.28 -7.89 18.76
C ASP A 100 -10.84 -9.31 19.12
N ASN A 101 -11.31 -10.30 18.38
CA ASN A 101 -11.06 -11.71 18.63
C ASN A 101 -10.12 -12.39 17.62
N ASN A 102 -9.59 -11.66 16.61
CA ASN A 102 -8.77 -12.26 15.56
C ASN A 102 -7.30 -11.76 15.56
N PRO A 103 -6.45 -12.23 16.49
CA PRO A 103 -5.02 -11.95 16.49
C PRO A 103 -4.31 -12.54 15.25
N GLU A 104 -4.97 -13.40 14.48
CA GLU A 104 -4.40 -14.07 13.32
C GLU A 104 -4.30 -13.15 12.10
N VAL A 105 -5.06 -12.05 12.01
CA VAL A 105 -5.07 -11.16 10.86
C VAL A 105 -3.67 -10.65 10.54
N ILE A 106 -2.93 -10.19 11.55
CA ILE A 106 -1.56 -9.73 11.33
C ILE A 106 -0.63 -10.88 10.94
N SER A 107 -0.84 -12.08 11.46
CA SER A 107 -0.07 -13.26 11.07
C SER A 107 -0.31 -13.64 9.62
N LYS A 108 -1.57 -13.61 9.16
CA LYS A 108 -1.93 -13.83 7.75
C LYS A 108 -1.32 -12.75 6.85
N LEU A 109 -1.34 -11.48 7.27
CA LEU A 109 -0.70 -10.40 6.53
C LEU A 109 0.82 -10.61 6.40
N LYS A 110 1.50 -10.97 7.49
CA LYS A 110 2.93 -11.30 7.47
C LYS A 110 3.25 -12.45 6.50
N GLN A 111 2.42 -13.50 6.51
CA GLN A 111 2.57 -14.63 5.58
C GLN A 111 2.37 -14.19 4.12
N ALA A 112 1.34 -13.39 3.85
CA ALA A 112 1.06 -12.87 2.52
C ALA A 112 2.22 -12.01 1.98
N VAL A 113 2.78 -11.11 2.80
CA VAL A 113 3.92 -10.26 2.43
C VAL A 113 5.19 -11.07 2.16
N ARG A 114 5.36 -12.21 2.81
CA ARG A 114 6.50 -13.14 2.57
C ARG A 114 6.31 -14.04 1.36
N CYS A 115 5.08 -14.19 0.88
CA CYS A 115 4.78 -15.06 -0.24
C CYS A 115 5.22 -14.40 -1.55
N ARG A 116 6.18 -14.99 -2.26
CA ARG A 116 6.70 -14.47 -3.54
C ARG A 116 5.65 -14.40 -4.65
N ASN A 117 4.63 -15.22 -4.56
CA ASN A 117 3.54 -15.27 -5.54
C ASN A 117 2.35 -14.40 -5.13
N GLN A 118 2.52 -13.50 -4.16
CA GLN A 118 1.44 -12.65 -3.67
C GLN A 118 1.94 -11.24 -3.41
N ALA A 119 1.14 -10.26 -3.75
CA ALA A 119 1.38 -8.86 -3.42
C ALA A 119 0.11 -8.21 -2.89
N LEU A 120 0.26 -7.19 -2.06
CA LEU A 120 -0.84 -6.52 -1.38
C LEU A 120 -0.83 -5.03 -1.68
N ILE A 121 -2.03 -4.47 -1.91
CA ILE A 121 -2.28 -3.03 -1.96
C ILE A 121 -3.12 -2.64 -0.74
N TYR A 122 -2.72 -1.59 -0.06
CA TYR A 122 -3.51 -0.91 0.95
C TYR A 122 -4.12 0.37 0.38
N HIS A 123 -5.45 0.44 0.34
CA HIS A 123 -6.21 1.63 -0.05
C HIS A 123 -6.55 2.45 1.20
N MET A 124 -6.10 3.69 1.22
CA MET A 124 -6.24 4.63 2.30
C MET A 124 -6.48 6.04 1.77
N SER A 125 -7.54 6.71 2.22
CA SER A 125 -7.78 8.14 1.92
C SER A 125 -7.65 8.50 0.43
N ASN A 126 -8.28 7.72 -0.44
CA ASN A 126 -8.17 7.83 -1.90
C ASN A 126 -6.75 7.65 -2.45
N HIS A 127 -5.88 6.97 -1.70
CA HIS A 127 -4.53 6.68 -2.13
C HIS A 127 -4.22 5.18 -2.00
N TYR A 128 -3.54 4.64 -3.01
CA TYR A 128 -3.17 3.24 -3.10
C TYR A 128 -1.68 3.09 -2.83
N ASN A 129 -1.34 2.29 -1.82
CA ASN A 129 0.04 2.01 -1.42
C ASN A 129 0.32 0.51 -1.51
N ILE A 130 1.53 0.15 -1.88
CA ILE A 130 1.96 -1.25 -1.88
C ILE A 130 2.45 -1.63 -0.48
N ILE A 131 1.98 -2.75 0.05
CA ILE A 131 2.53 -3.31 1.29
C ILE A 131 3.80 -4.08 0.93
N ALA A 132 4.94 -3.48 1.27
CA ALA A 132 6.25 -4.04 0.93
C ALA A 132 6.92 -4.78 2.08
N GLY A 133 6.40 -4.68 3.30
CA GLY A 133 7.04 -5.33 4.43
C GLY A 133 6.36 -5.06 5.77
N TYR A 134 7.02 -5.52 6.81
CA TYR A 134 6.62 -5.26 8.19
C TYR A 134 7.83 -5.37 9.12
N PHE A 135 7.71 -4.80 10.32
CA PHE A 135 8.62 -5.04 11.42
C PHE A 135 7.93 -4.89 12.77
N GLU A 136 8.51 -5.53 13.76
CA GLU A 136 8.07 -5.48 15.14
C GLU A 136 9.17 -4.88 16.01
N ASN A 137 8.81 -3.97 16.89
CA ASN A 137 9.70 -3.36 17.87
C ASN A 137 9.10 -3.48 19.26
N SER A 138 9.95 -3.53 20.27
CA SER A 138 9.51 -3.30 21.64
C SER A 138 8.93 -1.88 21.79
N GLN A 139 7.89 -1.75 22.60
CA GLN A 139 7.33 -0.44 22.95
C GLN A 139 8.24 0.34 23.91
N ASN A 140 9.05 -0.37 24.69
CA ASN A 140 10.01 0.22 25.60
C ASN A 140 11.43 -0.13 25.12
N PRO A 141 12.33 0.87 24.92
CA PRO A 141 13.72 0.61 24.55
C PRO A 141 14.46 -0.32 25.49
N ASP A 142 14.15 -0.30 26.78
CA ASP A 142 14.77 -1.16 27.81
C ASP A 142 14.43 -2.64 27.61
N ASP A 143 13.35 -2.92 26.90
CA ASP A 143 12.88 -4.27 26.57
C ASP A 143 13.27 -4.70 25.13
N ALA A 144 14.13 -3.98 24.46
CA ALA A 144 14.42 -4.17 23.02
C ALA A 144 14.83 -5.61 22.65
N TYR A 145 15.39 -6.37 23.58
CA TYR A 145 15.85 -7.75 23.38
C TYR A 145 15.12 -8.76 24.28
N ASN A 146 14.03 -8.32 24.90
CA ASN A 146 13.22 -9.15 25.78
C ASN A 146 12.12 -9.85 24.97
N ASN A 147 12.09 -11.18 24.98
CA ASN A 147 11.08 -11.98 24.27
C ASN A 147 9.65 -11.86 24.83
N LYS A 148 9.50 -11.30 26.04
CA LYS A 148 8.20 -11.02 26.68
C LYS A 148 7.78 -9.56 26.52
N ALA A 149 8.57 -8.73 25.83
CA ALA A 149 8.25 -7.33 25.62
C ALA A 149 6.92 -7.18 24.85
N LYS A 150 6.16 -6.17 25.22
CA LYS A 150 5.00 -5.77 24.42
C LYS A 150 5.47 -5.18 23.10
N LEU A 151 5.06 -5.79 22.01
CA LEU A 151 5.50 -5.42 20.67
C LEU A 151 4.57 -4.39 20.04
N GLU A 152 5.16 -3.44 19.37
CA GLU A 152 4.53 -2.55 18.42
C GLU A 152 4.80 -3.05 16.99
N ARG A 153 3.75 -3.12 16.18
CA ARG A 153 3.82 -3.66 14.82
C ARG A 153 3.68 -2.55 13.81
N TRP A 154 4.55 -2.57 12.81
CA TRP A 154 4.62 -1.59 11.75
C TRP A 154 4.53 -2.27 10.40
N ILE A 155 3.82 -1.64 9.47
CA ILE A 155 3.73 -2.06 8.08
C ILE A 155 4.57 -1.09 7.24
N VAL A 156 5.38 -1.67 6.36
CA VAL A 156 6.21 -0.93 5.41
C VAL A 156 5.41 -0.75 4.13
N LEU A 157 5.21 0.49 3.75
CA LEU A 157 4.44 0.90 2.58
C LEU A 157 5.37 1.49 1.51
N GLY A 158 5.18 1.07 0.28
CA GLY A 158 5.83 1.64 -0.90
C GLY A 158 4.97 2.75 -1.48
N GLU A 159 5.59 3.89 -1.79
CA GLU A 159 4.93 5.12 -2.23
C GLU A 159 5.35 5.49 -3.65
N HIS A 160 4.38 5.76 -4.51
CA HIS A 160 4.60 6.17 -5.90
C HIS A 160 4.61 7.69 -6.11
N SER A 161 4.01 8.45 -5.21
CA SER A 161 3.92 9.90 -5.37
C SER A 161 5.29 10.55 -5.29
N ASP A 162 5.55 11.46 -6.22
CA ASP A 162 6.77 12.26 -6.28
C ASP A 162 6.56 13.59 -5.55
N PHE A 163 6.28 13.51 -4.25
CA PHE A 163 6.29 14.70 -3.43
C PHE A 163 7.74 15.02 -3.06
N ASN A 164 8.29 16.04 -3.68
CA ASN A 164 9.50 16.66 -3.17
C ASN A 164 9.27 17.07 -1.70
N PRO A 165 10.23 16.78 -0.82
CA PRO A 165 10.09 17.14 0.57
C PRO A 165 9.82 18.66 0.68
N ILE A 166 8.65 19.02 1.18
CA ILE A 166 8.32 20.43 1.43
C ILE A 166 9.27 20.91 2.54
N PRO A 167 10.02 21.99 2.30
CA PRO A 167 10.90 22.57 3.33
C PRO A 167 10.13 22.82 4.63
N LYS A 168 10.75 22.52 5.78
CA LYS A 168 10.09 22.66 7.11
C LYS A 168 9.47 24.03 7.35
N ILE A 169 10.04 25.10 6.76
CA ILE A 169 9.48 26.45 6.85
C ILE A 169 8.13 26.53 6.11
N ILE A 170 8.03 25.92 4.94
CA ILE A 170 6.79 25.88 4.14
C ILE A 170 5.74 25.01 4.85
N GLN A 171 6.14 23.88 5.44
CA GLN A 171 5.24 23.05 6.25
C GLN A 171 4.61 23.87 7.38
N LYS A 172 5.43 24.66 8.12
CA LYS A 172 4.93 25.54 9.18
C LYS A 172 3.98 26.63 8.66
N LEU A 173 4.21 27.14 7.45
CA LEU A 173 3.32 28.12 6.83
C LEU A 173 1.99 27.49 6.44
N ILE A 174 2.00 26.32 5.82
CA ILE A 174 0.79 25.57 5.44
C ILE A 174 -0.09 25.28 6.66
N MET A 175 0.52 24.80 7.76
CA MET A 175 -0.23 24.53 9.00
C MET A 175 -0.87 25.76 9.63
N LYS A 176 -0.36 26.96 9.33
CA LYS A 176 -0.91 28.23 9.80
C LYS A 176 -1.98 28.83 8.87
N LEU A 177 -2.21 28.25 7.69
CA LEU A 177 -3.25 28.74 6.80
C LEU A 177 -4.63 28.62 7.45
N PRO A 178 -5.49 29.64 7.31
CA PRO A 178 -6.87 29.57 7.77
C PRO A 178 -7.62 28.40 7.09
N SER A 179 -8.50 27.72 7.82
CA SER A 179 -9.28 26.59 7.29
C SER A 179 -10.19 26.96 6.10
N LYS A 180 -10.45 28.27 5.92
CA LYS A 180 -11.12 28.81 4.72
C LYS A 180 -10.28 28.69 3.44
N ILE A 181 -8.94 28.64 3.56
CA ILE A 181 -8.01 28.52 2.44
C ILE A 181 -7.67 27.06 2.19
N MET A 182 -7.44 26.30 3.26
CA MET A 182 -7.12 24.88 3.19
C MET A 182 -7.70 24.16 4.41
N SER A 183 -8.54 23.14 4.18
CA SER A 183 -9.13 22.36 5.27
C SER A 183 -8.05 21.65 6.10
N GLU A 184 -8.34 21.33 7.35
CA GLU A 184 -7.40 20.60 8.22
C GLU A 184 -7.05 19.23 7.64
N ASP A 185 -8.02 18.54 7.03
CA ASP A 185 -7.77 17.24 6.37
C ASP A 185 -6.81 17.39 5.19
N ALA A 186 -6.96 18.44 4.38
CA ALA A 186 -6.04 18.71 3.27
C ALA A 186 -4.64 19.08 3.75
N LYS A 187 -4.52 19.83 4.85
CA LYS A 187 -3.22 20.14 5.47
C LYS A 187 -2.56 18.88 6.00
N ASN A 188 -3.30 18.05 6.73
CA ASN A 188 -2.81 16.81 7.30
C ASN A 188 -2.37 15.84 6.18
N LEU A 189 -3.17 15.70 5.13
CA LEU A 189 -2.83 14.88 3.97
C LEU A 189 -1.56 15.39 3.27
N LEU A 190 -1.43 16.71 3.10
CA LEU A 190 -0.25 17.31 2.50
C LEU A 190 0.99 17.11 3.38
N MET A 191 0.84 17.23 4.71
CA MET A 191 1.93 17.00 5.66
C MET A 191 2.33 15.53 5.75
N GLU A 192 1.38 14.63 5.70
CA GLU A 192 1.62 13.19 5.69
C GLU A 192 2.42 12.77 4.44
N ARG A 193 2.14 13.40 3.30
CA ARG A 193 2.83 13.14 2.02
C ARG A 193 4.12 13.96 1.85
N ALA A 194 4.22 15.12 2.48
CA ALA A 194 5.34 16.02 2.35
C ALA A 194 6.62 15.46 2.95
N GLY A 195 7.48 14.93 2.12
CA GLY A 195 8.75 14.32 2.51
C GLY A 195 8.65 12.84 2.80
N SER A 196 7.57 12.19 2.35
CA SER A 196 7.52 10.72 2.37
C SER A 196 8.68 10.17 1.54
N PRO A 197 9.60 9.40 2.15
CA PRO A 197 10.54 8.61 1.37
C PRO A 197 9.75 7.63 0.49
N PRO A 198 10.36 7.04 -0.55
CA PRO A 198 9.71 6.02 -1.38
C PRO A 198 9.18 4.84 -0.56
N ILE A 199 9.61 4.75 0.67
CA ILE A 199 9.18 3.75 1.66
C ILE A 199 8.89 4.50 2.95
N TRP A 200 7.71 4.30 3.51
CA TRP A 200 7.33 4.81 4.81
C TRP A 200 6.70 3.73 5.67
N CYS A 201 6.57 3.97 6.96
CA CYS A 201 6.09 2.98 7.90
C CYS A 201 4.87 3.49 8.64
N ARG A 202 3.86 2.64 8.78
CA ARG A 202 2.65 2.95 9.52
C ARG A 202 2.39 1.92 10.60
N ARG A 203 1.96 2.36 11.79
CA ARG A 203 1.59 1.46 12.88
C ARG A 203 0.39 0.62 12.46
N TRP A 204 0.45 -0.69 12.75
CA TRP A 204 -0.68 -1.58 12.47
C TRP A 204 -1.97 -1.11 13.14
N GLY A 205 -1.91 -0.62 14.38
CA GLY A 205 -3.08 -0.07 15.08
C GLY A 205 -3.74 1.10 14.34
N SER A 206 -2.96 1.98 13.70
CA SER A 206 -3.50 3.07 12.88
C SER A 206 -4.16 2.55 11.60
N ILE A 207 -3.53 1.59 10.92
CA ILE A 207 -4.13 0.94 9.74
C ILE A 207 -5.45 0.26 10.11
N ARG A 208 -5.47 -0.50 11.20
CA ARG A 208 -6.67 -1.14 11.73
C ARG A 208 -7.79 -0.13 11.98
N ASN A 209 -7.49 0.97 12.66
CA ASN A 209 -8.48 2.00 12.93
C ASN A 209 -9.06 2.60 11.66
N ASP A 210 -8.23 2.86 10.65
CA ASP A 210 -8.70 3.37 9.37
C ASP A 210 -9.57 2.37 8.62
N LEU A 211 -9.20 1.09 8.63
CA LEU A 211 -10.01 0.02 8.01
C LEU A 211 -11.39 -0.10 8.66
N ILE A 212 -11.50 0.16 9.97
CA ILE A 212 -12.78 0.12 10.70
C ILE A 212 -13.60 1.40 10.51
N SER A 213 -12.94 2.56 10.50
CA SER A 213 -13.65 3.85 10.60
C SER A 213 -13.99 4.50 9.26
N THR A 214 -13.39 4.03 8.18
CA THR A 214 -13.50 4.70 6.88
C THR A 214 -14.03 3.74 5.82
N PRO A 215 -15.26 3.96 5.30
CA PRO A 215 -15.80 3.18 4.20
C PRO A 215 -14.85 3.15 3.00
N ASN A 216 -14.77 2.02 2.33
CA ASN A 216 -13.88 1.76 1.19
C ASN A 216 -12.39 1.60 1.49
N HIS A 217 -11.91 1.82 2.72
CA HIS A 217 -10.57 1.41 3.08
C HIS A 217 -10.48 -0.13 3.10
N CYS A 218 -9.43 -0.66 2.52
CA CYS A 218 -9.24 -2.11 2.45
C CYS A 218 -7.78 -2.48 2.18
N ILE A 219 -7.47 -3.74 2.38
CA ILE A 219 -6.27 -4.36 1.82
C ILE A 219 -6.72 -5.34 0.74
N MET A 220 -6.19 -5.18 -0.45
CA MET A 220 -6.43 -6.08 -1.58
C MET A 220 -5.24 -7.01 -1.79
N SER A 221 -5.51 -8.22 -2.23
CA SER A 221 -4.52 -9.25 -2.55
C SER A 221 -4.55 -9.59 -4.03
N PHE A 222 -3.37 -9.75 -4.58
CA PHE A 222 -3.11 -10.17 -5.95
C PHE A 222 -2.16 -11.35 -5.89
N ARG A 223 -2.50 -12.44 -6.55
CA ARG A 223 -1.77 -13.70 -6.45
C ARG A 223 -1.55 -14.31 -7.83
N ARG A 224 -0.32 -14.76 -8.07
CA ARG A 224 0.05 -15.67 -9.15
C ARG A 224 -0.13 -17.11 -8.69
N GLU A 225 -0.74 -17.97 -9.50
CA GLU A 225 -0.95 -19.40 -9.27
C GLU A 225 0.06 -20.27 -10.04
#